data_2f6fcf17e2e6f0f59b6769cdb7c30188
#
_entry.id   2f6fcf17e2e6f0f59b6769cdb7c30188
#
_cell.length_a   1.000
_cell.length_b   1.000
_cell.length_c   1.000
_cell.angle_alpha   90.00
_cell.angle_beta   90.00
_cell.angle_gamma   90.00
#
_symmetry.space_group_name_H-M   'P 1'
#
loop_
_entity.id
_entity.type
_entity.pdbx_description
1 polymer ?
#
loop_
_entity_poly.entity_id
_entity_poly.type
_entity_poly.pdbx_seq_one_letter_code
_entity_poly.pdbx_strand_id
1 'polypeptide(L)'
;MSDSPPPRPPTDAAEPDDVEVHEGAALVQLSFVGTAALLVAAVAGVLSPDGAGVLTAWVSGVLFTIGVVLFLWGYAVGVVRSREEQITLGGLFFLSGTAPKVVRFRLRIAFAVQVAVAVVAASVRPYTAVAFAVLAPMLGLGAMAMWGARHGTFHPKDDAGPGR
;
A
#
# COMPACT_ATOMS: atom_id res chain seq x y z
N MET A 1 -55.87 18.97 16.47
CA MET A 1 -54.46 18.77 16.78
C MET A 1 -53.92 17.88 15.69
N SER A 2 -53.26 18.48 14.68
CA SER A 2 -52.79 17.76 13.47
C SER A 2 -51.35 17.31 13.74
N ASP A 3 -51.20 16.02 13.90
CA ASP A 3 -49.90 15.36 14.15
C ASP A 3 -49.24 15.08 12.80
N SER A 4 -48.48 16.06 12.29
CA SER A 4 -47.68 15.85 11.08
C SER A 4 -46.37 15.15 11.46
N PRO A 5 -46.03 14.03 10.82
CA PRO A 5 -44.77 13.35 11.08
C PRO A 5 -43.56 14.24 10.73
N PRO A 6 -42.47 14.16 11.48
CA PRO A 6 -41.27 14.97 11.22
C PRO A 6 -40.73 14.69 9.81
N PRO A 7 -40.13 15.71 9.14
CA PRO A 7 -39.54 15.54 7.82
C PRO A 7 -38.42 14.51 7.88
N ARG A 8 -38.41 13.56 6.92
CA ARG A 8 -37.33 12.61 6.76
C ARG A 8 -36.04 13.36 6.42
N PRO A 9 -34.92 13.02 7.05
CA PRO A 9 -33.64 13.58 6.64
C PRO A 9 -33.33 13.23 5.17
N PRO A 10 -32.61 14.09 4.43
CA PRO A 10 -32.26 13.85 3.04
C PRO A 10 -31.42 12.55 2.96
N THR A 11 -31.87 11.61 2.14
CA THR A 11 -31.27 10.26 1.97
C THR A 11 -30.02 10.29 1.08
N ASP A 12 -29.57 11.47 0.62
CA ASP A 12 -28.49 11.63 -0.36
C ASP A 12 -27.15 12.10 0.24
N ALA A 13 -26.98 12.00 1.55
CA ALA A 13 -25.65 12.14 2.12
C ALA A 13 -24.93 10.80 1.87
N ALA A 14 -24.04 10.76 0.86
CA ALA A 14 -23.10 9.65 0.69
C ALA A 14 -22.48 9.36 2.05
N GLU A 15 -22.56 8.10 2.50
CA GLU A 15 -21.96 7.72 3.78
C GLU A 15 -20.46 8.06 3.73
N PRO A 16 -19.89 8.62 4.82
CA PRO A 16 -18.47 9.00 4.86
C PRO A 16 -17.52 7.86 4.48
N ASP A 17 -17.92 6.61 4.70
CA ASP A 17 -17.17 5.40 4.38
C ASP A 17 -16.98 5.18 2.87
N ASP A 18 -17.93 5.62 2.03
CA ASP A 18 -17.85 5.47 0.58
C ASP A 18 -16.85 6.43 -0.05
N VAL A 19 -16.67 7.62 0.50
CA VAL A 19 -15.73 8.62 0.00
C VAL A 19 -14.30 8.21 0.34
N GLU A 20 -14.04 7.72 1.56
CA GLU A 20 -12.70 7.27 1.99
C GLU A 20 -12.21 6.03 1.23
N VAL A 21 -13.12 5.12 0.88
CA VAL A 21 -12.78 3.93 0.08
C VAL A 21 -12.33 4.31 -1.33
N HIS A 22 -12.90 5.38 -1.92
CA HIS A 22 -12.53 5.82 -3.27
C HIS A 22 -11.17 6.53 -3.31
N GLU A 23 -10.82 7.33 -2.31
CA GLU A 23 -9.55 8.07 -2.29
C GLU A 23 -8.32 7.17 -2.16
N GLY A 24 -8.42 6.05 -1.44
CA GLY A 24 -7.34 5.06 -1.31
C GLY A 24 -7.29 3.99 -2.39
N ALA A 25 -8.31 3.91 -3.27
CA ALA A 25 -8.44 2.85 -4.28
C ALA A 25 -7.30 2.87 -5.30
N ALA A 26 -6.78 4.05 -5.66
CA ALA A 26 -5.68 4.19 -6.62
C ALA A 26 -4.39 3.48 -6.15
N LEU A 27 -4.04 3.55 -4.87
CA LEU A 27 -2.86 2.86 -4.32
C LEU A 27 -3.05 1.34 -4.28
N VAL A 28 -4.26 0.89 -3.97
CA VAL A 28 -4.61 -0.53 -4.02
C VAL A 28 -4.50 -1.03 -5.46
N GLN A 29 -5.09 -0.32 -6.42
CA GLN A 29 -5.02 -0.67 -7.83
C GLN A 29 -3.60 -0.67 -8.36
N LEU A 30 -2.78 0.33 -8.03
CA LEU A 30 -1.36 0.39 -8.38
C LEU A 30 -0.60 -0.84 -7.86
N SER A 31 -0.85 -1.26 -6.62
CA SER A 31 -0.23 -2.46 -6.05
C SER A 31 -0.60 -3.73 -6.82
N PHE A 32 -1.87 -3.89 -7.22
CA PHE A 32 -2.30 -5.07 -8.00
C PHE A 32 -1.76 -5.04 -9.42
N VAL A 33 -1.78 -3.89 -10.10
CA VAL A 33 -1.21 -3.74 -11.45
C VAL A 33 0.29 -4.02 -11.42
N GLY A 34 1.02 -3.47 -10.44
CA GLY A 34 2.44 -3.76 -10.26
C GLY A 34 2.73 -5.23 -9.96
N THR A 35 1.88 -5.89 -9.16
CA THR A 35 2.00 -7.33 -8.89
C THR A 35 1.78 -8.15 -10.16
N ALA A 36 0.77 -7.81 -10.97
CA ALA A 36 0.51 -8.49 -12.24
C ALA A 36 1.67 -8.29 -13.23
N ALA A 37 2.19 -7.07 -13.35
CA ALA A 37 3.33 -6.76 -14.21
C ALA A 37 4.58 -7.54 -13.78
N LEU A 38 4.87 -7.61 -12.48
CA LEU A 38 5.97 -8.40 -11.93
C LEU A 38 5.80 -9.89 -12.24
N LEU A 39 4.59 -10.44 -12.03
CA LEU A 39 4.31 -11.85 -12.27
C LEU A 39 4.54 -12.22 -13.73
N VAL A 40 4.01 -11.43 -14.67
CA VAL A 40 4.19 -11.65 -16.11
C VAL A 40 5.67 -11.56 -16.48
N ALA A 41 6.38 -10.53 -16.03
CA ALA A 41 7.78 -10.35 -16.31
C ALA A 41 8.66 -11.47 -15.71
N ALA A 42 8.37 -11.87 -14.46
CA ALA A 42 9.11 -12.94 -13.79
C ALA A 42 8.91 -14.30 -14.47
N VAL A 43 7.67 -14.64 -14.84
CA VAL A 43 7.39 -15.88 -15.59
C VAL A 43 8.10 -15.88 -16.95
N ALA A 44 7.99 -14.80 -17.72
CA ALA A 44 8.70 -14.66 -18.99
C ALA A 44 10.22 -14.76 -18.83
N GLY A 45 10.79 -14.10 -17.82
CA GLY A 45 12.23 -14.13 -17.53
C GLY A 45 12.72 -15.51 -17.08
N VAL A 46 11.96 -16.25 -16.29
CA VAL A 46 12.30 -17.63 -15.88
C VAL A 46 12.30 -18.58 -17.06
N LEU A 47 11.31 -18.44 -17.98
CA LEU A 47 11.20 -19.28 -19.17
C LEU A 47 12.23 -18.94 -20.25
N SER A 48 12.59 -17.67 -20.40
CA SER A 48 13.55 -17.18 -21.41
C SER A 48 14.52 -16.16 -20.79
N PRO A 49 15.51 -16.60 -20.00
CA PRO A 49 16.39 -15.70 -19.24
C PRO A 49 17.23 -14.79 -20.14
N ASP A 50 17.68 -15.28 -21.30
CA ASP A 50 18.50 -14.52 -22.23
C ASP A 50 17.70 -13.47 -23.02
N GLY A 51 16.41 -13.73 -23.25
CA GLY A 51 15.51 -12.79 -23.95
C GLY A 51 14.73 -11.88 -23.01
N ALA A 52 13.98 -12.47 -22.08
CA ALA A 52 13.06 -11.74 -21.21
C ALA A 52 13.63 -11.41 -19.81
N GLY A 53 14.81 -11.90 -19.46
CA GLY A 53 15.44 -11.61 -18.16
C GLY A 53 15.72 -10.10 -17.97
N VAL A 54 16.16 -9.42 -19.03
CA VAL A 54 16.38 -7.97 -19.02
C VAL A 54 15.08 -7.20 -18.82
N LEU A 55 13.96 -7.68 -19.40
CA LEU A 55 12.65 -7.10 -19.17
C LEU A 55 12.23 -7.21 -17.69
N THR A 56 12.49 -8.37 -17.07
CA THR A 56 12.23 -8.56 -15.62
C THR A 56 13.00 -7.54 -14.79
N ALA A 57 14.29 -7.30 -15.11
CA ALA A 57 15.10 -6.30 -14.41
C ALA A 57 14.54 -4.88 -14.57
N TRP A 58 14.13 -4.49 -15.78
CA TRP A 58 13.53 -3.18 -16.04
C TRP A 58 12.22 -2.99 -15.30
N VAL A 59 11.30 -3.95 -15.41
CA VAL A 59 10.01 -3.90 -14.70
C VAL A 59 10.25 -3.78 -13.20
N SER A 60 11.13 -4.61 -12.64
CA SER A 60 11.45 -4.59 -11.20
C SER A 60 12.11 -3.27 -10.78
N GLY A 61 13.00 -2.71 -11.60
CA GLY A 61 13.62 -1.41 -11.36
C GLY A 61 12.62 -0.25 -11.34
N VAL A 62 11.67 -0.25 -12.28
CA VAL A 62 10.58 0.74 -12.33
C VAL A 62 9.68 0.62 -11.08
N LEU A 63 9.25 -0.59 -10.75
CA LEU A 63 8.43 -0.85 -9.57
C LEU A 63 9.15 -0.43 -8.28
N PHE A 64 10.45 -0.72 -8.18
CA PHE A 64 11.30 -0.29 -7.08
C PHE A 64 11.34 1.24 -6.96
N THR A 65 11.61 1.93 -8.06
CA THR A 65 11.69 3.40 -8.07
C THR A 65 10.38 4.04 -7.63
N ILE A 66 9.25 3.58 -8.17
CA ILE A 66 7.93 4.04 -7.75
C ILE A 66 7.72 3.74 -6.25
N GLY A 67 8.07 2.53 -5.81
CA GLY A 67 7.96 2.13 -4.42
C GLY A 67 8.78 3.00 -3.46
N VAL A 68 10.02 3.32 -3.83
CA VAL A 68 10.89 4.22 -3.04
C VAL A 68 10.30 5.62 -2.95
N VAL A 69 9.80 6.17 -4.05
CA VAL A 69 9.16 7.51 -4.05
C VAL A 69 7.93 7.52 -3.13
N LEU A 70 7.05 6.52 -3.25
CA LEU A 70 5.88 6.39 -2.39
C LEU A 70 6.26 6.20 -0.91
N PHE A 71 7.29 5.41 -0.65
CA PHE A 71 7.79 5.16 0.70
C PHE A 71 8.33 6.43 1.35
N LEU A 72 9.21 7.15 0.66
CA LEU A 72 9.81 8.40 1.16
C LEU A 72 8.75 9.47 1.38
N TRP A 73 7.80 9.59 0.46
CA TRP A 73 6.70 10.54 0.60
C TRP A 73 5.78 10.17 1.76
N GLY A 74 5.37 8.90 1.84
CA GLY A 74 4.56 8.40 2.97
C GLY A 74 5.27 8.60 4.31
N TYR A 75 6.58 8.34 4.36
CA TYR A 75 7.39 8.59 5.53
C TYR A 75 7.41 10.08 5.90
N ALA A 76 7.64 10.96 4.94
CA ALA A 76 7.66 12.41 5.18
C ALA A 76 6.30 12.91 5.72
N VAL A 77 5.19 12.49 5.13
CA VAL A 77 3.84 12.80 5.62
C VAL A 77 3.62 12.25 7.03
N GLY A 78 4.04 11.00 7.28
CA GLY A 78 3.96 10.37 8.60
C GLY A 78 4.76 11.14 9.67
N VAL A 79 5.96 11.61 9.34
CA VAL A 79 6.78 12.44 10.26
C VAL A 79 6.08 13.75 10.60
N VAL A 80 5.46 14.42 9.64
CA VAL A 80 4.71 15.65 9.91
C VAL A 80 3.53 15.37 10.85
N ARG A 81 2.72 14.35 10.56
CA ARG A 81 1.58 13.95 11.41
C ARG A 81 1.98 13.45 12.79
N SER A 82 3.18 12.88 12.94
CA SER A 82 3.66 12.36 14.24
C SER A 82 3.84 13.43 15.31
N ARG A 83 3.77 14.69 14.94
CA ARG A 83 3.80 15.82 15.91
C ARG A 83 2.50 15.92 16.71
N GLU A 84 1.38 15.55 16.10
CA GLU A 84 0.02 15.69 16.66
C GLU A 84 -0.62 14.34 17.02
N GLU A 85 -0.19 13.26 16.37
CA GLU A 85 -0.75 11.92 16.52
C GLU A 85 0.30 10.91 16.98
N GLN A 86 -0.16 9.85 17.67
CA GLN A 86 0.69 8.73 18.07
C GLN A 86 0.85 7.76 16.88
N ILE A 87 1.82 8.00 16.01
CA ILE A 87 2.09 7.16 14.87
C ILE A 87 3.03 6.01 15.26
N THR A 88 2.56 4.79 15.10
CA THR A 88 3.39 3.59 15.28
C THR A 88 3.93 3.10 13.94
N LEU A 89 5.13 2.54 13.91
CA LEU A 89 5.71 1.95 12.69
C LEU A 89 4.80 0.85 12.12
N GLY A 90 4.19 0.03 12.99
CA GLY A 90 3.24 -0.99 12.58
C GLY A 90 1.96 -0.42 11.96
N GLY A 91 1.47 0.73 12.46
CA GLY A 91 0.34 1.46 11.89
C GLY A 91 0.66 2.04 10.53
N LEU A 92 1.84 2.67 10.39
CA LEU A 92 2.25 3.34 9.16
C LEU A 92 2.58 2.35 8.03
N PHE A 93 3.45 1.35 8.30
CA PHE A 93 3.96 0.47 7.24
C PHE A 93 3.15 -0.81 7.03
N PHE A 94 2.46 -1.30 8.06
CA PHE A 94 1.67 -2.54 7.98
C PHE A 94 0.18 -2.30 8.18
N LEU A 95 -0.26 -1.05 8.26
CA LEU A 95 -1.66 -0.66 8.43
C LEU A 95 -2.32 -1.32 9.66
N SER A 96 -1.54 -1.56 10.72
CA SER A 96 -2.01 -2.27 11.91
C SER A 96 -2.90 -1.34 12.74
N GLY A 97 -4.23 -1.59 12.68
CA GLY A 97 -5.22 -0.80 13.42
C GLY A 97 -5.61 0.54 12.79
N THR A 98 -5.01 0.93 11.66
CA THR A 98 -5.19 2.25 11.06
C THR A 98 -5.96 2.24 9.74
N ALA A 99 -6.27 1.04 9.19
CA ALA A 99 -6.96 0.89 7.92
C ALA A 99 -8.16 -0.06 8.02
N PRO A 100 -9.21 0.12 7.18
CA PRO A 100 -10.29 -0.83 7.01
C PRO A 100 -9.76 -2.23 6.70
N LYS A 101 -10.38 -3.27 7.26
CA LYS A 101 -9.91 -4.67 7.12
C LYS A 101 -9.70 -5.09 5.66
N VAL A 102 -10.57 -4.65 4.76
CA VAL A 102 -10.52 -4.98 3.33
C VAL A 102 -9.29 -4.38 2.64
N VAL A 103 -9.01 -3.09 2.84
CA VAL A 103 -7.87 -2.40 2.24
C VAL A 103 -6.56 -2.98 2.77
N ARG A 104 -6.46 -3.15 4.09
CA ARG A 104 -5.30 -3.77 4.75
C ARG A 104 -5.01 -5.16 4.20
N PHE A 105 -6.04 -6.00 4.06
CA PHE A 105 -5.90 -7.35 3.53
C PHE A 105 -5.43 -7.35 2.07
N ARG A 106 -6.02 -6.51 1.22
CA ARG A 106 -5.65 -6.38 -0.20
C ARG A 106 -4.20 -5.95 -0.38
N LEU A 107 -3.77 -4.91 0.31
CA LEU A 107 -2.39 -4.40 0.20
C LEU A 107 -1.38 -5.41 0.75
N ARG A 108 -1.68 -6.07 1.88
CA ARG A 108 -0.79 -7.11 2.44
C ARG A 108 -0.69 -8.33 1.54
N ILE A 109 -1.78 -8.77 0.92
CA ILE A 109 -1.74 -9.88 -0.05
C ILE A 109 -0.93 -9.49 -1.27
N ALA A 110 -1.15 -8.31 -1.85
CA ALA A 110 -0.37 -7.85 -3.00
C ALA A 110 1.14 -7.84 -2.66
N PHE A 111 1.52 -7.29 -1.51
CA PHE A 111 2.89 -7.30 -1.02
C PHE A 111 3.44 -8.73 -0.83
N ALA A 112 2.70 -9.61 -0.15
CA ALA A 112 3.13 -10.99 0.08
C ALA A 112 3.33 -11.76 -1.23
N VAL A 113 2.46 -11.57 -2.22
CA VAL A 113 2.60 -12.15 -3.56
C VAL A 113 3.83 -11.60 -4.26
N GLN A 114 4.09 -10.28 -4.20
CA GLN A 114 5.30 -9.69 -4.76
C GLN A 114 6.56 -10.30 -4.15
N VAL A 115 6.61 -10.45 -2.82
CA VAL A 115 7.74 -11.09 -2.13
C VAL A 115 7.92 -12.55 -2.57
N ALA A 116 6.82 -13.33 -2.62
CA ALA A 116 6.87 -14.73 -3.03
C ALA A 116 7.37 -14.88 -4.48
N VAL A 117 6.83 -14.10 -5.42
CA VAL A 117 7.26 -14.11 -6.82
C VAL A 117 8.74 -13.71 -6.95
N ALA A 118 9.15 -12.67 -6.25
CA ALA A 118 10.52 -12.18 -6.25
C ALA A 118 11.53 -13.24 -5.74
N VAL A 119 11.21 -13.86 -4.60
CA VAL A 119 12.05 -14.90 -3.99
C VAL A 119 12.13 -16.12 -4.91
N VAL A 120 11.00 -16.59 -5.44
CA VAL A 120 10.98 -17.75 -6.37
C VAL A 120 11.79 -17.45 -7.62
N ALA A 121 11.55 -16.29 -8.27
CA ALA A 121 12.26 -15.92 -9.49
C ALA A 121 13.78 -15.81 -9.26
N ALA A 122 14.20 -15.16 -8.19
CA ALA A 122 15.62 -15.03 -7.82
C ALA A 122 16.25 -16.38 -7.45
N SER A 123 15.51 -17.27 -6.80
CA SER A 123 16.00 -18.60 -6.43
C SER A 123 16.16 -19.54 -7.63
N VAL A 124 15.28 -19.43 -8.61
CA VAL A 124 15.33 -20.28 -9.83
C VAL A 124 16.43 -19.81 -10.79
N ARG A 125 16.69 -18.49 -10.85
CA ARG A 125 17.67 -17.87 -11.77
C ARG A 125 18.60 -16.89 -11.04
N PRO A 126 19.39 -17.34 -10.04
CA PRO A 126 20.10 -16.45 -9.11
C PRO A 126 21.21 -15.60 -9.77
N TYR A 127 21.82 -16.07 -10.86
CA TYR A 127 22.95 -15.40 -11.54
C TYR A 127 22.53 -14.74 -12.86
N THR A 128 21.26 -14.39 -13.00
CA THR A 128 20.73 -13.76 -14.20
C THR A 128 20.03 -12.43 -13.87
N ALA A 129 19.67 -11.66 -14.89
CA ALA A 129 18.90 -10.43 -14.73
C ALA A 129 17.53 -10.66 -14.06
N VAL A 130 17.01 -11.89 -14.06
CA VAL A 130 15.77 -12.26 -13.36
C VAL A 130 15.88 -12.08 -11.83
N ALA A 131 17.07 -12.20 -11.26
CA ALA A 131 17.29 -12.00 -9.83
C ALA A 131 16.94 -10.58 -9.34
N PHE A 132 16.94 -9.58 -10.23
CA PHE A 132 16.49 -8.22 -9.90
C PHE A 132 15.01 -8.14 -9.54
N ALA A 133 14.22 -9.21 -9.75
CA ALA A 133 12.85 -9.30 -9.25
C ALA A 133 12.75 -9.00 -7.75
N VAL A 134 13.80 -9.22 -6.96
CA VAL A 134 13.88 -8.93 -5.52
C VAL A 134 13.64 -7.44 -5.18
N LEU A 135 13.79 -6.54 -6.13
CA LEU A 135 13.56 -5.10 -5.94
C LEU A 135 12.06 -4.74 -5.93
N ALA A 136 11.24 -5.50 -6.66
CA ALA A 136 9.83 -5.15 -6.91
C ALA A 136 8.93 -5.04 -5.65
N PRO A 137 9.11 -5.83 -4.57
CA PRO A 137 8.30 -5.71 -3.36
C PRO A 137 8.34 -4.33 -2.69
N MET A 138 9.32 -3.49 -3.02
CA MET A 138 9.36 -2.11 -2.55
C MET A 138 8.12 -1.32 -2.93
N LEU A 139 7.48 -1.64 -4.07
CA LEU A 139 6.21 -1.02 -4.48
C LEU A 139 5.10 -1.29 -3.45
N GLY A 140 4.94 -2.54 -3.02
CA GLY A 140 3.91 -2.92 -2.04
C GLY A 140 4.14 -2.23 -0.69
N LEU A 141 5.40 -2.18 -0.24
CA LEU A 141 5.76 -1.49 1.00
C LEU A 141 5.51 0.02 0.90
N GLY A 142 5.92 0.65 -0.21
CA GLY A 142 5.70 2.07 -0.45
C GLY A 142 4.20 2.43 -0.56
N ALA A 143 3.41 1.59 -1.21
CA ALA A 143 1.96 1.78 -1.30
C ALA A 143 1.28 1.69 0.08
N MET A 144 1.68 0.74 0.93
CA MET A 144 1.17 0.64 2.30
C MET A 144 1.57 1.85 3.15
N ALA A 145 2.84 2.28 3.07
CA ALA A 145 3.33 3.46 3.78
C ALA A 145 2.56 4.72 3.39
N MET A 146 2.37 4.93 2.09
CA MET A 146 1.65 6.08 1.57
C MET A 146 0.17 6.07 1.95
N TRP A 147 -0.46 4.90 1.86
CA TRP A 147 -1.87 4.75 2.27
C TRP A 147 -2.03 5.03 3.76
N GLY A 148 -1.18 4.43 4.61
CA GLY A 148 -1.19 4.64 6.06
C GLY A 148 -0.96 6.10 6.44
N ALA A 149 -0.03 6.79 5.76
CA ALA A 149 0.26 8.19 6.03
C ALA A 149 -0.87 9.15 5.66
N ARG A 150 -1.63 8.85 4.59
CA ARG A 150 -2.70 9.73 4.10
C ARG A 150 -4.08 9.43 4.68
N HIS A 151 -4.42 8.15 4.79
CA HIS A 151 -5.77 7.68 5.11
C HIS A 151 -5.84 6.92 6.45
N GLY A 152 -4.69 6.69 7.10
CA GLY A 152 -4.64 5.99 8.39
C GLY A 152 -5.25 6.82 9.50
N THR A 153 -6.10 6.18 10.33
CA THR A 153 -6.64 6.77 11.55
C THR A 153 -5.71 6.48 12.72
N PHE A 154 -5.14 7.52 13.32
CA PHE A 154 -4.27 7.44 14.48
C PHE A 154 -4.92 8.14 15.67
N HIS A 155 -4.57 7.72 16.89
CA HIS A 155 -5.05 8.37 18.10
C HIS A 155 -4.32 9.70 18.30
N PRO A 156 -5.02 10.78 18.70
CA PRO A 156 -4.38 12.02 19.13
C PRO A 156 -3.38 11.73 20.24
N LYS A 157 -2.30 12.50 20.31
CA LYS A 157 -1.48 12.52 21.52
C LYS A 157 -2.34 13.13 22.62
N ASP A 158 -2.74 12.31 23.60
CA ASP A 158 -3.29 12.86 24.82
C ASP A 158 -2.22 13.80 25.37
N ASP A 159 -2.58 15.08 25.50
CA ASP A 159 -1.78 16.01 26.29
C ASP A 159 -1.64 15.34 27.65
N ALA A 160 -0.45 14.82 27.91
CA ALA A 160 -0.12 14.27 29.22
C ALA A 160 -0.33 15.43 30.19
N GLY A 161 -1.49 15.45 30.82
CA GLY A 161 -1.81 16.45 31.81
C GLY A 161 -0.67 16.50 32.82
N PRO A 162 -0.34 17.67 33.36
CA PRO A 162 0.81 17.86 34.27
C PRO A 162 0.69 16.83 35.40
N GLY A 163 1.76 16.03 35.51
CA GLY A 163 1.83 14.86 36.36
C GLY A 163 1.27 15.06 37.77
N ARG A 164 0.53 14.05 38.19
CA ARG A 164 0.34 13.77 39.61
C ARG A 164 1.38 12.78 40.11
#